data_dbf5602ec50f0f64bd17eec3698b519e
#
_entry.id   dbf5602ec50f0f64bd17eec3698b519e
#
_cell.length_a   1.000
_cell.length_b   1.000
_cell.length_c   1.000
_cell.angle_alpha   90.00
_cell.angle_beta   90.00
_cell.angle_gamma   90.00
#
_symmetry.space_group_name_H-M   'P 1'
#
loop_
_entity.id
_entity.type
_entity.pdbx_description
1 polymer ?
#
loop_
_entity_poly.entity_id
_entity_poly.type
_entity_poly.pdbx_seq_one_letter_code
_entity_poly.pdbx_strand_id
1 'polypeptide(L)'
;MNKIFNDNAIEILDRMIEKEYKVDLIATDPPYKVTTRGGYTNAGGMMLDDKMRKGKVFKENTLTIKEWLPKLYEVLKDTGHCYIMCNNKNLYPFLDAVNDGDFHLIKTMVWAKDNKIMSQ
;
A
#
# COMPACT_ATOMS: atom_id res chain seq x y z
N MET A 1 0.81 7.53 23.87
CA MET A 1 0.14 8.70 23.23
C MET A 1 0.00 8.44 21.73
N ASN A 2 -1.21 8.56 21.18
CA ASN A 2 -1.42 8.42 19.75
C ASN A 2 -0.92 9.67 19.01
N LYS A 3 -0.25 9.47 17.89
CA LYS A 3 0.26 10.55 17.04
C LYS A 3 -0.27 10.39 15.61
N ILE A 4 -0.61 11.50 14.99
CA ILE A 4 -0.98 11.57 13.58
C ILE A 4 0.05 12.47 12.89
N PHE A 5 0.60 11.97 11.79
CA PHE A 5 1.54 12.72 10.96
C PHE A 5 0.87 13.02 9.60
N ASN A 6 0.84 14.28 9.22
CA ASN A 6 0.44 14.70 7.88
C ASN A 6 1.71 15.06 7.10
N ASP A 7 2.41 14.04 6.61
CA ASP A 7 3.73 14.21 6.01
C ASP A 7 4.00 13.05 5.02
N ASN A 8 5.09 13.14 4.27
CA ASN A 8 5.54 12.07 3.40
C ASN A 8 5.92 10.82 4.22
N ALA A 9 5.28 9.69 3.91
CA ALA A 9 5.49 8.45 4.67
C ALA A 9 6.95 7.96 4.61
N ILE A 10 7.66 8.17 3.48
CA ILE A 10 9.07 7.79 3.34
C ILE A 10 9.94 8.59 4.31
N GLU A 11 9.71 9.91 4.39
CA GLU A 11 10.46 10.77 5.30
C GLU A 11 10.19 10.45 6.78
N ILE A 12 8.94 10.05 7.09
CA ILE A 12 8.60 9.57 8.44
C ILE A 12 9.36 8.28 8.76
N LEU A 13 9.37 7.32 7.83
CA LEU A 13 10.09 6.06 8.01
C LEU A 13 11.59 6.30 8.18
N ASP A 14 12.20 7.17 7.37
CA ASP A 14 13.61 7.52 7.50
C ASP A 14 13.93 8.10 8.87
N ARG A 15 13.10 9.02 9.38
CA ARG A 15 13.24 9.58 10.75
C ARG A 15 13.05 8.52 11.84
N MET A 16 12.20 7.52 11.61
CA MET A 16 12.05 6.40 12.57
C MET A 16 13.27 5.51 12.58
N ILE A 17 13.83 5.21 11.40
CA ILE A 17 15.06 4.41 11.24
C ILE A 17 16.23 5.12 11.93
N GLU A 18 16.45 6.41 11.65
CA GLU A 18 17.50 7.23 12.28
C GLU A 18 17.43 7.25 13.81
N LYS A 19 16.21 7.17 14.35
CA LYS A 19 15.97 7.16 15.82
C LYS A 19 15.88 5.75 16.39
N GLU A 20 16.14 4.73 15.59
CA GLU A 20 16.00 3.32 15.98
C GLU A 20 14.60 2.98 16.57
N TYR A 21 13.58 3.71 16.10
CA TYR A 21 12.22 3.52 16.61
C TYR A 21 11.57 2.30 15.94
N LYS A 22 11.18 1.33 16.75
CA LYS A 22 10.56 0.09 16.28
C LYS A 22 9.09 -0.01 16.70
N VAL A 23 8.27 -0.62 15.85
CA VAL A 23 6.85 -0.91 16.11
C VAL A 23 6.58 -2.42 16.13
N ASP A 24 5.54 -2.80 16.85
CA ASP A 24 5.12 -4.21 16.95
C ASP A 24 4.24 -4.64 15.78
N LEU A 25 3.53 -3.68 15.16
CA LEU A 25 2.57 -3.93 14.11
C LEU A 25 2.61 -2.82 13.06
N ILE A 26 2.59 -3.22 11.81
CA ILE A 26 2.33 -2.34 10.67
C ILE A 26 1.07 -2.81 9.95
N ALA A 27 0.15 -1.89 9.66
CA ALA A 27 -0.98 -2.15 8.79
C ALA A 27 -1.07 -0.98 7.79
N THR A 28 -0.99 -1.29 6.50
CA THR A 28 -0.93 -0.26 5.47
C THR A 28 -1.71 -0.65 4.21
N ASP A 29 -2.34 0.35 3.60
CA ASP A 29 -2.89 0.30 2.25
C ASP A 29 -2.05 1.24 1.37
N PRO A 30 -0.91 0.75 0.84
CA PRO A 30 0.04 1.60 0.14
C PRO A 30 -0.51 2.01 -1.22
N PRO A 31 0.00 3.12 -1.79
CA PRO A 31 -0.32 3.47 -3.15
C PRO A 31 0.19 2.40 -4.13
N TYR A 32 -0.66 1.97 -5.04
CA TYR A 32 -0.33 1.04 -6.12
C TYR A 32 -0.96 1.49 -7.43
N LYS A 33 -0.44 1.02 -8.55
CA LYS A 33 -0.96 1.38 -9.86
C LYS A 33 -2.41 0.93 -9.99
N VAL A 34 -3.33 1.88 -10.08
CA VAL A 34 -4.72 1.64 -10.43
C VAL A 34 -4.81 1.66 -11.94
N THR A 35 -4.96 0.50 -12.55
CA THR A 35 -5.26 0.41 -13.98
C THR A 35 -6.77 0.52 -14.17
N THR A 36 -7.28 1.72 -14.36
CA THR A 36 -8.62 1.90 -14.91
C THR A 36 -8.55 1.62 -16.41
N ARG A 37 -9.20 0.57 -16.89
CA ARG A 37 -9.57 0.48 -18.30
C ARG A 37 -10.47 1.68 -18.56
N GLY A 38 -10.07 2.57 -19.47
CA GLY A 38 -10.86 3.71 -19.89
C GLY A 38 -12.23 3.24 -20.39
N GLY A 39 -13.28 3.53 -19.65
CA GLY A 39 -14.65 3.18 -19.94
C GLY A 39 -15.48 3.28 -18.67
N TYR A 40 -16.49 4.07 -18.68
CA TYR A 40 -17.66 4.17 -17.79
C TYR A 40 -17.74 3.22 -16.58
N THR A 41 -16.78 3.19 -15.73
CA THR A 41 -16.92 2.46 -14.47
C THR A 41 -16.84 3.43 -13.33
N ASN A 42 -17.99 3.71 -12.75
CA ASN A 42 -18.13 4.30 -11.43
C ASN A 42 -17.47 3.37 -10.40
N ALA A 43 -16.14 3.40 -10.30
CA ALA A 43 -15.46 2.82 -9.18
C ALA A 43 -15.84 3.65 -7.95
N GLY A 44 -16.87 3.18 -7.23
CA GLY A 44 -17.19 3.69 -5.92
C GLY A 44 -17.86 5.05 -5.83
N GLY A 45 -18.68 5.47 -6.80
CA GLY A 45 -19.62 6.58 -6.62
C GLY A 45 -19.06 7.97 -6.36
N MET A 46 -17.76 8.13 -6.23
CA MET A 46 -17.11 9.40 -5.86
C MET A 46 -16.29 10.03 -6.98
N MET A 47 -16.25 9.43 -8.16
CA MET A 47 -15.39 9.90 -9.26
C MET A 47 -16.21 10.57 -10.36
N LEU A 48 -16.59 11.82 -10.13
CA LEU A 48 -17.34 12.63 -11.09
C LEU A 48 -16.46 13.56 -11.94
N ASP A 49 -15.15 13.66 -11.69
CA ASP A 49 -14.27 14.57 -12.39
C ASP A 49 -13.54 13.89 -13.57
N ASP A 50 -13.48 14.56 -14.72
CA ASP A 50 -12.76 14.12 -15.94
C ASP A 50 -11.27 13.85 -15.69
N LYS A 51 -10.66 14.49 -14.70
CA LYS A 51 -9.27 14.24 -14.30
C LYS A 51 -9.10 12.85 -13.68
N MET A 52 -10.13 12.35 -13.02
CA MET A 52 -10.17 11.02 -12.41
C MET A 52 -10.37 9.93 -13.47
N ARG A 53 -11.12 10.22 -14.56
CA ARG A 53 -11.32 9.29 -15.68
C ARG A 53 -10.03 8.93 -16.42
N LYS A 54 -9.01 9.79 -16.36
CA LYS A 54 -7.73 9.61 -17.05
C LYS A 54 -6.66 8.88 -16.21
N GLY A 55 -7.04 8.25 -15.10
CA GLY A 55 -6.09 7.53 -14.25
C GLY A 55 -5.11 8.43 -13.49
N LYS A 56 -5.38 9.76 -13.44
CA LYS A 56 -4.54 10.75 -12.79
C LYS A 56 -4.99 11.12 -11.38
N VAL A 57 -5.78 10.26 -10.73
CA VAL A 57 -6.32 10.50 -9.39
C VAL A 57 -5.20 10.65 -8.36
N PHE A 58 -4.09 9.99 -8.59
CA PHE A 58 -2.93 10.07 -7.72
C PHE A 58 -1.71 10.45 -8.55
N LYS A 59 -1.47 11.76 -8.70
CA LYS A 59 -0.29 12.29 -9.42
C LYS A 59 1.04 11.79 -8.85
N GLU A 60 1.03 11.34 -7.61
CA GLU A 60 2.21 10.97 -6.82
C GLU A 60 2.32 9.47 -6.58
N ASN A 61 1.55 8.66 -7.30
CA ASN A 61 1.59 7.20 -7.17
C ASN A 61 2.78 6.60 -7.96
N THR A 62 3.95 7.19 -7.79
CA THR A 62 5.18 6.78 -8.46
C THR A 62 6.05 5.86 -7.61
N LEU A 63 5.78 5.79 -6.30
CA LEU A 63 6.54 4.94 -5.38
C LEU A 63 6.33 3.46 -5.70
N THR A 64 7.42 2.76 -5.88
CA THR A 64 7.41 1.32 -6.07
C THR A 64 7.51 0.60 -4.72
N ILE A 65 7.00 -0.63 -4.66
CA ILE A 65 7.11 -1.45 -3.45
C ILE A 65 8.57 -1.62 -3.00
N LYS A 66 9.51 -1.68 -3.93
CA LYS A 66 10.94 -1.84 -3.64
C LYS A 66 11.56 -0.63 -2.92
N GLU A 67 10.92 0.54 -2.97
CA GLU A 67 11.39 1.74 -2.28
C GLU A 67 10.95 1.81 -0.82
N TRP A 68 9.74 1.37 -0.50
CA TRP A 68 9.20 1.52 0.85
C TRP A 68 9.19 0.22 1.68
N LEU A 69 9.13 -0.95 1.04
CA LEU A 69 9.07 -2.22 1.75
C LEU A 69 10.30 -2.47 2.65
N PRO A 70 11.55 -2.22 2.20
CA PRO A 70 12.72 -2.36 3.07
C PRO A 70 12.66 -1.44 4.30
N LYS A 71 12.14 -0.21 4.14
CA LYS A 71 12.00 0.73 5.26
C LYS A 71 10.97 0.26 6.29
N LEU A 72 9.90 -0.41 5.87
CA LEU A 72 8.96 -1.05 6.80
C LEU A 72 9.63 -2.16 7.60
N TYR A 73 10.51 -2.94 6.97
CA TYR A 73 11.28 -3.96 7.66
C TYR A 73 12.16 -3.35 8.74
N GLU A 74 12.88 -2.27 8.39
CA GLU A 74 13.77 -1.56 9.32
C GLU A 74 13.06 -0.99 10.56
N VAL A 75 11.79 -0.61 10.46
CA VAL A 75 11.03 -0.07 11.61
C VAL A 75 10.18 -1.11 12.32
N LEU A 76 10.13 -2.35 11.83
CA LEU A 76 9.41 -3.44 12.47
C LEU A 76 10.32 -4.14 13.48
N LYS A 77 9.78 -4.57 14.63
CA LYS A 77 10.48 -5.46 15.55
C LYS A 77 10.60 -6.87 14.97
N ASP A 78 11.60 -7.65 15.38
CA ASP A 78 11.82 -9.01 14.90
C ASP A 78 10.61 -9.95 15.11
N THR A 79 9.83 -9.69 16.16
CA THR A 79 8.59 -10.42 16.46
C THR A 79 7.34 -9.73 15.92
N GLY A 80 7.51 -8.64 15.20
CA GLY A 80 6.42 -7.82 14.68
C GLY A 80 5.74 -8.42 13.45
N HIS A 81 4.55 -7.91 13.14
CA HIS A 81 3.78 -8.33 11.98
C HIS A 81 3.49 -7.15 11.06
N CYS A 82 3.54 -7.39 9.76
CA CYS A 82 3.20 -6.40 8.74
C CYS A 82 2.05 -6.89 7.87
N TYR A 83 0.97 -6.12 7.82
CA TYR A 83 -0.20 -6.35 6.96
C TYR A 83 -0.21 -5.32 5.85
N ILE A 84 -0.12 -5.78 4.62
CA ILE A 84 -0.09 -4.93 3.43
C ILE A 84 -1.32 -5.23 2.59
N MET A 85 -2.17 -4.24 2.36
CA MET A 85 -3.32 -4.36 1.48
C MET A 85 -2.90 -4.18 0.03
N CYS A 86 -3.47 -4.97 -0.87
CA CYS A 86 -3.29 -4.78 -2.30
C CYS A 86 -4.50 -5.31 -3.07
N ASN A 87 -4.63 -4.94 -4.32
CA ASN A 87 -5.59 -5.55 -5.23
C ASN A 87 -4.96 -6.76 -5.97
N ASN A 88 -5.80 -7.58 -6.60
CA ASN A 88 -5.35 -8.78 -7.31
C ASN A 88 -4.29 -8.50 -8.39
N LYS A 89 -4.34 -7.33 -9.05
CA LYS A 89 -3.40 -6.98 -10.13
C LYS A 89 -2.00 -6.67 -9.61
N ASN A 90 -1.90 -6.19 -8.36
CA ASN A 90 -0.65 -5.84 -7.72
C ASN A 90 -0.12 -6.95 -6.80
N LEU A 91 -0.86 -8.05 -6.64
CA LEU A 91 -0.47 -9.14 -5.74
C LEU A 91 0.88 -9.75 -6.15
N TYR A 92 1.06 -10.06 -7.44
CA TYR A 92 2.30 -10.68 -7.92
C TYR A 92 3.54 -9.81 -7.67
N PRO A 93 3.58 -8.52 -8.08
CA PRO A 93 4.70 -7.65 -7.76
C PRO A 93 4.99 -7.53 -6.26
N PHE A 94 3.96 -7.61 -5.42
CA PHE A 94 4.13 -7.56 -3.96
C PHE A 94 4.75 -8.84 -3.41
N LEU A 95 4.29 -10.00 -3.87
CA LEU A 95 4.87 -11.28 -3.48
C LEU A 95 6.33 -11.42 -3.96
N ASP A 96 6.60 -10.96 -5.17
CA ASP A 96 7.95 -10.93 -5.74
C ASP A 96 8.90 -10.06 -4.88
N ALA A 97 8.46 -8.84 -4.51
CA ALA A 97 9.25 -7.97 -3.66
C ALA A 97 9.44 -8.52 -2.23
N VAL A 98 8.46 -9.24 -1.69
CA VAL A 98 8.59 -9.92 -0.39
C VAL A 98 9.60 -11.05 -0.47
N ASN A 99 9.57 -11.84 -1.54
CA ASN A 99 10.53 -12.95 -1.74
C ASN A 99 11.96 -12.48 -1.98
N ASP A 100 12.12 -11.32 -2.65
CA ASP A 100 13.43 -10.69 -2.90
C ASP A 100 13.99 -9.95 -1.66
N GLY A 101 13.15 -9.69 -0.67
CA GLY A 101 13.48 -8.88 0.51
C GLY A 101 13.67 -9.71 1.78
N ASP A 102 13.71 -9.04 2.91
CA ASP A 102 13.97 -9.62 4.24
C ASP A 102 12.70 -10.09 4.96
N PHE A 103 11.51 -9.74 4.44
CA PHE A 103 10.25 -10.19 5.02
C PHE A 103 9.99 -11.68 4.77
N HIS A 104 9.45 -12.35 5.77
CA HIS A 104 8.94 -13.70 5.64
C HIS A 104 7.42 -13.69 5.40
N LEU A 105 6.98 -14.22 4.25
CA LEU A 105 5.56 -14.32 3.92
C LEU A 105 4.91 -15.41 4.77
N ILE A 106 3.99 -15.02 5.64
CA ILE A 106 3.25 -15.96 6.49
C ILE A 106 2.02 -16.51 5.75
N LYS A 107 1.21 -15.62 5.19
CA LYS A 107 0.01 -16.00 4.42
C LYS A 107 -0.57 -14.84 3.63
N THR A 108 -1.37 -15.18 2.64
CA THR A 108 -2.26 -14.26 1.93
C THR A 108 -3.68 -14.40 2.48
N MET A 109 -4.34 -13.28 2.74
CA MET A 109 -5.72 -13.23 3.20
C MET A 109 -6.57 -12.53 2.16
N VAL A 110 -7.82 -12.96 1.99
CA VAL A 110 -8.77 -12.34 1.07
C VAL A 110 -9.85 -11.64 1.86
N TRP A 111 -10.02 -10.35 1.60
CA TRP A 111 -11.17 -9.59 2.08
C TRP A 111 -12.29 -9.65 1.03
N ALA A 112 -13.25 -10.53 1.24
CA ALA A 112 -14.43 -10.62 0.40
C ALA A 112 -15.40 -9.48 0.74
N LYS A 113 -15.80 -8.70 -0.29
CA LYS A 113 -16.77 -7.62 -0.16
C LYS A 113 -18.12 -8.06 -0.70
N ASP A 114 -19.18 -7.88 0.08
CA ASP A 114 -20.56 -8.21 -0.27
C ASP A 114 -21.25 -7.18 -1.17
N ASN A 115 -20.63 -6.02 -1.37
CA ASN A 115 -21.19 -5.01 -2.23
C ASN A 115 -21.03 -5.40 -3.71
N LYS A 116 -22.12 -5.39 -4.45
CA LYS A 116 -22.20 -5.68 -5.90
C LYS A 116 -21.43 -4.70 -6.79
N ILE A 117 -20.50 -3.94 -6.29
CA ILE A 117 -19.59 -3.12 -7.09
C ILE A 117 -18.52 -4.06 -7.62
N MET A 118 -18.81 -4.60 -8.79
CA MET A 118 -17.81 -5.38 -9.52
C MET A 118 -16.66 -4.47 -9.93
N SER A 119 -15.54 -4.58 -9.25
CA SER A 119 -14.26 -4.16 -9.81
C SER A 119 -13.89 -5.18 -10.88
N GLN A 120 -14.25 -4.88 -12.10
CA GLN A 120 -13.74 -5.64 -13.25
C GLN A 120 -12.31 -5.20 -13.55
#